data_5f0172639731e941a916e7840ceb2e10
#
_entry.id   5f0172639731e941a916e7840ceb2e10
#
_cell.length_a   1.000
_cell.length_b   1.000
_cell.length_c   1.000
_cell.angle_alpha   90.00
_cell.angle_beta   90.00
_cell.angle_gamma   90.00
#
_symmetry.space_group_name_H-M   'P 1'
#
loop_
_entity.id
_entity.type
_entity.pdbx_description
1 polymer ?
#
loop_
_entity_poly.entity_id
_entity_poly.type
_entity_poly.pdbx_seq_one_letter_code
_entity_poly.pdbx_strand_id
1 'polypeptide(L)'
;ALNDGHLGGMPPAVVLDAEKALAKVMRKAAKRGLVSSAHDVSEGGLAVTLAESAFRGNLGFRVSLPGDDATVALFSESAARAVVSLPEASVDEFLALCAKRGVPVTRLGEVTAEPVLDFGVLSLGLDEARDAWLAPIPAALG
;
A
#
# COMPACT_ATOMS: atom_id res chain seq x y z
N ALA A 1 -23.39 8.66 9.46
CA ALA A 1 -22.85 9.08 8.17
C ALA A 1 -21.54 9.82 8.43
N LEU A 2 -20.45 9.34 7.86
CA LEU A 2 -19.19 10.06 7.82
C LEU A 2 -19.43 11.35 7.01
N ASN A 3 -18.91 12.49 7.45
CA ASN A 3 -19.06 13.81 6.81
C ASN A 3 -20.43 14.49 6.88
N ASP A 4 -21.22 14.31 7.94
CA ASP A 4 -22.50 15.04 8.12
C ASP A 4 -23.42 15.02 6.89
N GLY A 5 -23.42 13.92 6.13
CA GLY A 5 -24.21 13.76 4.91
C GLY A 5 -23.63 14.47 3.67
N HIS A 6 -22.41 15.00 3.71
CA HIS A 6 -21.76 15.57 2.54
C HIS A 6 -21.40 14.49 1.52
N LEU A 7 -22.01 14.54 0.36
CA LEU A 7 -21.80 13.61 -0.78
C LEU A 7 -21.01 14.30 -1.91
N GLY A 8 -20.27 15.36 -1.59
CA GLY A 8 -19.47 16.10 -2.58
C GLY A 8 -18.07 15.50 -2.72
N GLY A 9 -17.51 15.67 -3.89
CA GLY A 9 -16.14 15.28 -4.22
C GLY A 9 -16.03 14.96 -5.70
N MET A 10 -14.82 15.10 -6.23
CA MET A 10 -14.50 14.61 -7.57
C MET A 10 -13.83 13.25 -7.44
N PRO A 11 -14.13 12.29 -8.32
CA PRO A 11 -13.39 11.04 -8.35
C PRO A 11 -11.90 11.31 -8.61
N PRO A 12 -11.00 10.43 -8.16
CA PRO A 12 -9.57 10.57 -8.42
C PRO A 12 -9.29 10.72 -9.92
N ALA A 13 -8.41 11.67 -10.27
CA ALA A 13 -8.00 11.86 -11.65
C ALA A 13 -7.18 10.66 -12.13
N VAL A 14 -7.56 10.08 -13.27
CA VAL A 14 -6.81 9.00 -13.90
C VAL A 14 -5.87 9.58 -14.95
N VAL A 15 -4.56 9.42 -14.76
CA VAL A 15 -3.52 9.81 -15.70
C VAL A 15 -2.99 8.55 -16.40
N LEU A 16 -3.51 8.24 -17.58
CA LEU A 16 -3.18 7.00 -18.30
C LEU A 16 -1.69 6.79 -18.55
N ASP A 17 -0.91 7.86 -18.71
CA ASP A 17 0.54 7.74 -18.91
C ASP A 17 1.26 7.34 -17.62
N ALA A 18 0.80 7.79 -16.45
CA ALA A 18 1.30 7.35 -15.15
C ALA A 18 0.99 5.85 -14.92
N GLU A 19 -0.22 5.41 -15.23
CA GLU A 19 -0.62 3.99 -15.18
C GLU A 19 0.27 3.11 -16.08
N LYS A 20 0.48 3.54 -17.31
CA LYS A 20 1.35 2.83 -18.27
C LYS A 20 2.80 2.79 -17.80
N ALA A 21 3.30 3.89 -17.21
CA ALA A 21 4.66 3.96 -16.69
C ALA A 21 4.83 3.00 -15.49
N LEU A 22 3.91 3.04 -14.53
CA LEU A 22 3.89 2.13 -13.38
C LEU A 22 3.82 0.67 -13.83
N ALA A 23 2.89 0.31 -14.70
CA ALA A 23 2.75 -1.05 -15.21
C ALA A 23 4.03 -1.57 -15.89
N LYS A 24 4.74 -0.71 -16.63
CA LYS A 24 6.03 -1.06 -17.26
C LYS A 24 7.13 -1.28 -16.22
N VAL A 25 7.17 -0.46 -15.15
CA VAL A 25 8.10 -0.62 -14.04
C VAL A 25 7.83 -1.94 -13.34
N MET A 26 6.60 -2.17 -12.91
CA MET A 26 6.20 -3.37 -12.15
C MET A 26 6.49 -4.66 -12.92
N ARG A 27 6.10 -4.73 -14.20
CA ARG A 27 6.40 -5.89 -15.05
C ARG A 27 7.90 -6.13 -15.18
N LYS A 28 8.71 -5.08 -15.30
CA LYS A 28 10.16 -5.23 -15.44
C LYS A 28 10.83 -5.61 -14.13
N ALA A 29 10.38 -5.05 -13.00
CA ALA A 29 10.85 -5.37 -11.68
C ALA A 29 10.55 -6.84 -11.32
N ALA A 30 9.33 -7.31 -11.59
CA ALA A 30 8.95 -8.70 -11.41
C ALA A 30 9.78 -9.66 -12.28
N LYS A 31 9.95 -9.35 -13.58
CA LYS A 31 10.75 -10.16 -14.50
C LYS A 31 12.22 -10.29 -14.06
N ARG A 32 12.76 -9.29 -13.36
CA ARG A 32 14.13 -9.28 -12.85
C ARG A 32 14.26 -9.85 -11.43
N GLY A 33 13.15 -10.20 -10.78
CA GLY A 33 13.16 -10.66 -9.40
C GLY A 33 13.56 -9.57 -8.39
N LEU A 34 13.31 -8.29 -8.71
CA LEU A 34 13.68 -7.19 -7.82
C LEU A 34 12.72 -7.02 -6.65
N VAL A 35 11.47 -7.44 -6.80
CA VAL A 35 10.41 -7.27 -5.80
C VAL A 35 10.02 -8.60 -5.16
N SER A 36 9.85 -8.62 -3.85
CA SER A 36 9.35 -9.77 -3.09
C SER A 36 7.82 -9.81 -3.10
N SER A 37 7.17 -8.65 -3.05
CA SER A 37 5.73 -8.51 -3.17
C SER A 37 5.37 -7.20 -3.86
N ALA A 38 4.16 -7.16 -4.42
CA ALA A 38 3.57 -5.97 -4.99
C ALA A 38 2.05 -6.01 -4.81
N HIS A 39 1.47 -4.88 -4.44
CA HIS A 39 0.04 -4.69 -4.25
C HIS A 39 -0.35 -3.30 -4.75
N ASP A 40 -1.43 -3.19 -5.51
CA ASP A 40 -1.98 -1.91 -5.91
C ASP A 40 -2.64 -1.20 -4.72
N VAL A 41 -2.65 0.12 -4.75
CA VAL A 41 -3.39 0.92 -3.77
C VAL A 41 -4.76 1.21 -4.36
N SER A 42 -5.76 0.48 -3.88
CA SER A 42 -7.15 0.57 -4.33
C SER A 42 -8.09 0.89 -3.16
N GLU A 43 -9.19 0.16 -2.99
CA GLU A 43 -10.17 0.39 -1.93
C GLU A 43 -9.54 0.35 -0.53
N GLY A 44 -9.85 1.36 0.30
CA GLY A 44 -9.30 1.54 1.64
C GLY A 44 -7.89 2.13 1.68
N GLY A 45 -7.33 2.52 0.53
CA GLY A 45 -6.08 3.24 0.42
C GLY A 45 -4.85 2.47 0.91
N LEU A 46 -3.85 3.21 1.35
CA LEU A 46 -2.56 2.67 1.79
C LEU A 46 -2.69 1.77 3.02
N ALA A 47 -3.60 2.09 3.94
CA ALA A 47 -3.79 1.32 5.17
C ALA A 47 -4.19 -0.13 4.87
N VAL A 48 -5.22 -0.32 4.04
CA VAL A 48 -5.72 -1.65 3.66
C VAL A 48 -4.68 -2.38 2.81
N THR A 49 -4.07 -1.72 1.83
CA THR A 49 -3.01 -2.31 0.99
C THR A 49 -1.84 -2.88 1.81
N LEU A 50 -1.37 -2.14 2.82
CA LEU A 50 -0.30 -2.60 3.71
C LEU A 50 -0.75 -3.77 4.58
N ALA A 51 -1.97 -3.70 5.15
CA ALA A 51 -2.52 -4.77 5.97
C ALA A 51 -2.69 -6.06 5.16
N GLU A 52 -3.28 -6.02 3.98
CA GLU A 52 -3.45 -7.19 3.11
C GLU A 52 -2.11 -7.80 2.67
N SER A 53 -1.11 -6.96 2.40
CA SER A 53 0.25 -7.42 2.11
C SER A 53 0.85 -8.18 3.29
N ALA A 54 0.66 -7.66 4.52
CA ALA A 54 1.09 -8.29 5.77
C ALA A 54 0.36 -9.61 6.03
N PHE A 55 -0.95 -9.67 5.80
CA PHE A 55 -1.75 -10.90 5.98
C PHE A 55 -1.26 -12.04 5.07
N ARG A 56 -0.95 -11.73 3.81
CA ARG A 56 -0.43 -12.72 2.85
C ARG A 56 0.95 -13.24 3.21
N GLY A 57 1.82 -12.35 3.70
CA GLY A 57 3.19 -12.68 4.09
C GLY A 57 3.31 -13.28 5.49
N ASN A 58 2.27 -13.14 6.31
CA ASN A 58 2.30 -13.40 7.76
C ASN A 58 3.48 -12.69 8.45
N LEU A 59 3.73 -11.44 8.04
CA LEU A 59 4.81 -10.57 8.50
C LEU A 59 4.22 -9.23 8.93
N GLY A 60 4.88 -8.57 9.88
CA GLY A 60 4.54 -7.21 10.23
C GLY A 60 5.29 -6.18 9.39
N PHE A 61 5.09 -4.93 9.75
CA PHE A 61 5.84 -3.82 9.18
C PHE A 61 5.93 -2.66 10.17
N ARG A 62 6.90 -1.78 9.92
CA ARG A 62 7.00 -0.47 10.55
C ARG A 62 7.14 0.57 9.45
N VAL A 63 6.20 1.51 9.36
CA VAL A 63 6.19 2.55 8.33
C VAL A 63 6.04 3.94 8.92
N SER A 64 6.57 4.93 8.20
CA SER A 64 6.32 6.36 8.43
C SER A 64 5.45 6.87 7.28
N LEU A 65 4.34 7.50 7.61
CA LEU A 65 3.39 8.00 6.63
C LEU A 65 3.92 9.26 5.94
N PRO A 66 3.71 9.41 4.63
CA PRO A 66 4.06 10.63 3.93
C PRO A 66 3.06 11.77 4.21
N GLY A 67 3.56 13.00 4.33
CA GLY A 67 2.72 14.19 4.55
C GLY A 67 2.34 14.42 6.01
N ASP A 68 1.59 15.48 6.25
CA ASP A 68 1.25 15.95 7.60
C ASP A 68 -0.14 15.46 8.08
N ASP A 69 -0.97 14.94 7.18
CA ASP A 69 -2.29 14.40 7.50
C ASP A 69 -2.29 12.87 7.36
N ALA A 70 -2.27 12.20 8.50
CA ALA A 70 -2.25 10.74 8.58
C ALA A 70 -3.52 10.11 7.97
N THR A 71 -4.68 10.75 8.10
CA THR A 71 -5.94 10.23 7.54
C THR A 71 -5.89 10.24 6.01
N VAL A 72 -5.44 11.35 5.44
CA VAL A 72 -5.26 11.46 3.98
C VAL A 72 -4.20 10.47 3.49
N ALA A 73 -3.07 10.35 4.20
CA ALA A 73 -2.02 9.42 3.82
C ALA A 73 -2.49 7.95 3.81
N LEU A 74 -3.26 7.55 4.83
CA LEU A 74 -3.74 6.17 4.99
C LEU A 74 -4.89 5.80 4.05
N PHE A 75 -5.85 6.71 3.85
CA PHE A 75 -7.15 6.37 3.25
C PHE A 75 -7.42 7.05 1.91
N SER A 76 -6.53 7.91 1.41
CA SER A 76 -6.75 8.48 0.08
C SER A 76 -6.55 7.43 -1.02
N GLU A 77 -7.54 7.37 -1.91
CA GLU A 77 -7.58 6.48 -3.06
C GLU A 77 -7.22 7.28 -4.30
N SER A 78 -6.01 7.15 -4.79
CA SER A 78 -5.58 7.78 -6.04
C SER A 78 -5.02 6.75 -7.00
N ALA A 79 -5.27 6.95 -8.30
CA ALA A 79 -4.82 6.07 -9.36
C ALA A 79 -3.29 6.01 -9.48
N ALA A 80 -2.77 4.99 -10.15
CA ALA A 80 -1.35 4.77 -10.44
C ALA A 80 -0.46 4.68 -9.20
N ARG A 81 -0.91 4.00 -8.15
CA ARG A 81 -0.13 3.72 -6.94
C ARG A 81 0.01 2.23 -6.68
N ALA A 82 1.17 1.83 -6.22
CA ALA A 82 1.43 0.46 -5.76
C ALA A 82 2.39 0.47 -4.58
N VAL A 83 2.20 -0.45 -3.65
CA VAL A 83 3.15 -0.77 -2.59
C VAL A 83 3.97 -1.97 -3.02
N VAL A 84 5.27 -1.91 -2.81
CA VAL A 84 6.19 -3.02 -3.09
C VAL A 84 7.08 -3.28 -1.89
N SER A 85 7.40 -4.54 -1.64
CA SER A 85 8.52 -4.92 -0.78
C SER A 85 9.65 -5.50 -1.62
N LEU A 86 10.86 -5.20 -1.25
CA LEU A 86 12.06 -5.66 -1.96
C LEU A 86 13.22 -5.89 -0.99
N PRO A 87 14.16 -6.80 -1.33
CA PRO A 87 15.40 -6.96 -0.60
C PRO A 87 16.23 -5.67 -0.68
N GLU A 88 16.96 -5.33 0.38
CA GLU A 88 17.82 -4.14 0.41
C GLU A 88 18.80 -4.10 -0.79
N ALA A 89 19.34 -5.25 -1.19
CA ALA A 89 20.23 -5.36 -2.35
C ALA A 89 19.58 -4.97 -3.69
N SER A 90 18.26 -4.95 -3.77
CA SER A 90 17.50 -4.60 -4.99
C SER A 90 17.06 -3.13 -5.03
N VAL A 91 17.25 -2.37 -3.93
CA VAL A 91 16.72 -1.01 -3.80
C VAL A 91 17.26 -0.09 -4.89
N ASP A 92 18.57 -0.01 -5.05
CA ASP A 92 19.20 0.91 -6.00
C ASP A 92 18.79 0.62 -7.45
N GLU A 93 18.73 -0.68 -7.83
CA GLU A 93 18.31 -1.05 -9.18
C GLU A 93 16.83 -0.74 -9.41
N PHE A 94 15.98 -0.94 -8.41
CA PHE A 94 14.56 -0.60 -8.49
C PHE A 94 14.35 0.92 -8.60
N LEU A 95 15.04 1.72 -7.78
CA LEU A 95 14.99 3.18 -7.86
C LEU A 95 15.45 3.71 -9.23
N ALA A 96 16.55 3.17 -9.76
CA ALA A 96 17.01 3.52 -11.09
C ALA A 96 16.00 3.17 -12.20
N LEU A 97 15.31 2.03 -12.06
CA LEU A 97 14.24 1.62 -12.96
C LEU A 97 13.05 2.59 -12.93
N CYS A 98 12.63 3.02 -11.75
CA CYS A 98 11.55 3.99 -11.54
C CYS A 98 11.93 5.36 -12.11
N ALA A 99 13.10 5.88 -11.78
CA ALA A 99 13.61 7.16 -12.26
C ALA A 99 13.65 7.20 -13.79
N LYS A 100 14.12 6.14 -14.44
CA LYS A 100 14.15 6.02 -15.92
C LYS A 100 12.77 6.13 -16.56
N ARG A 101 11.71 5.87 -15.81
CA ARG A 101 10.31 5.87 -16.28
C ARG A 101 9.51 7.05 -15.76
N GLY A 102 10.13 7.93 -14.96
CA GLY A 102 9.45 9.05 -14.33
C GLY A 102 8.40 8.62 -13.29
N VAL A 103 8.55 7.43 -12.68
CA VAL A 103 7.68 6.96 -11.62
C VAL A 103 8.25 7.41 -10.28
N PRO A 104 7.56 8.28 -9.53
CA PRO A 104 8.01 8.71 -8.22
C PRO A 104 7.97 7.54 -7.21
N VAL A 105 8.91 7.54 -6.27
CA VAL A 105 9.02 6.51 -5.24
C VAL A 105 9.18 7.18 -3.87
N THR A 106 8.48 6.65 -2.89
CA THR A 106 8.62 7.00 -1.47
C THR A 106 8.94 5.75 -0.68
N ARG A 107 10.05 5.76 0.07
CA ARG A 107 10.33 4.70 1.05
C ARG A 107 9.43 4.93 2.26
N LEU A 108 8.59 3.95 2.57
CA LEU A 108 7.67 4.01 3.71
C LEU A 108 8.29 3.47 4.99
N GLY A 109 9.11 2.42 4.91
CA GLY A 109 9.67 1.75 6.07
C GLY A 109 10.21 0.37 5.75
N GLU A 110 9.98 -0.57 6.63
CA GLU A 110 10.52 -1.93 6.56
C GLU A 110 9.48 -2.99 6.93
N VAL A 111 9.68 -4.18 6.39
CA VAL A 111 8.95 -5.40 6.78
C VAL A 111 9.65 -6.01 7.99
N THR A 112 8.88 -6.46 9.00
CA THR A 112 9.40 -7.03 10.25
C THR A 112 8.91 -8.47 10.44
N ALA A 113 9.67 -9.26 11.17
CA ALA A 113 9.24 -10.60 11.59
C ALA A 113 8.23 -10.56 12.75
N GLU A 114 8.17 -9.45 13.49
CA GLU A 114 7.22 -9.23 14.57
C GLU A 114 5.82 -9.07 13.98
N PRO A 115 4.78 -9.77 14.49
CA PRO A 115 3.43 -9.73 13.94
C PRO A 115 2.67 -8.46 14.35
N VAL A 116 3.22 -7.30 14.01
CA VAL A 116 2.69 -5.97 14.35
C VAL A 116 2.63 -5.10 13.10
N LEU A 117 1.49 -4.46 12.89
CA LEU A 117 1.26 -3.47 11.86
C LEU A 117 1.45 -2.09 12.46
N ASP A 118 2.66 -1.53 12.32
CA ASP A 118 3.02 -0.23 12.88
C ASP A 118 2.99 0.85 11.80
N PHE A 119 1.97 1.71 11.87
CA PHE A 119 1.76 2.84 10.96
C PHE A 119 2.40 4.15 11.47
N GLY A 120 3.11 4.11 12.59
CA GLY A 120 3.69 5.27 13.25
C GLY A 120 2.69 6.08 14.09
N VAL A 121 1.47 6.26 13.61
CA VAL A 121 0.37 6.94 14.32
C VAL A 121 -0.53 5.99 15.09
N LEU A 122 -0.51 4.72 14.73
CA LEU A 122 -1.21 3.62 15.42
C LEU A 122 -0.48 2.30 15.16
N SER A 123 -0.69 1.34 16.05
CA SER A 123 -0.18 -0.03 15.90
C SER A 123 -1.31 -1.03 16.19
N LEU A 124 -1.34 -2.11 15.43
CA LEU A 124 -2.31 -3.21 15.57
C LEU A 124 -1.59 -4.54 15.56
N GLY A 125 -2.10 -5.52 16.30
CA GLY A 125 -1.67 -6.91 16.16
C GLY A 125 -2.07 -7.47 14.79
N LEU A 126 -1.20 -8.24 14.16
CA LEU A 126 -1.46 -8.82 12.84
C LEU A 126 -2.71 -9.71 12.83
N ASP A 127 -2.86 -10.56 13.85
CA ASP A 127 -4.00 -11.48 13.96
C ASP A 127 -5.30 -10.72 14.28
N GLU A 128 -5.25 -9.74 15.18
CA GLU A 128 -6.37 -8.86 15.47
C GLU A 128 -6.89 -8.15 14.22
N ALA A 129 -6.00 -7.56 13.45
CA ALA A 129 -6.35 -6.89 12.20
C ALA A 129 -6.91 -7.86 11.16
N ARG A 130 -6.35 -9.05 11.05
CA ARG A 130 -6.82 -10.10 10.14
C ARG A 130 -8.21 -10.60 10.52
N ASP A 131 -8.46 -10.84 11.80
CA ASP A 131 -9.75 -11.28 12.30
C ASP A 131 -10.83 -10.23 12.03
N ALA A 132 -10.53 -8.95 12.28
CA ALA A 132 -11.42 -7.85 11.96
C ALA A 132 -11.73 -7.75 10.45
N TRP A 133 -10.73 -8.01 9.60
CA TRP A 133 -10.88 -8.04 8.14
C TRP A 133 -11.78 -9.17 7.66
N LEU A 134 -11.69 -10.36 8.28
CA LEU A 134 -12.45 -11.54 7.88
C LEU A 134 -13.87 -11.60 8.47
N ALA A 135 -14.13 -10.92 9.59
CA ALA A 135 -15.37 -11.00 10.33
C ALA A 135 -16.65 -10.51 9.59
N PRO A 136 -16.62 -9.45 8.77
CA PRO A 136 -17.86 -8.88 8.19
C PRO A 136 -18.66 -9.85 7.34
N ILE A 137 -18.03 -10.68 6.53
CA ILE A 137 -18.73 -11.60 5.62
C ILE A 137 -19.43 -12.74 6.38
N PRO A 138 -18.76 -13.51 7.25
CA PRO A 138 -19.42 -14.52 8.06
C PRO A 138 -20.53 -13.95 8.95
N ALA A 139 -20.32 -12.77 9.55
CA ALA A 139 -21.33 -12.12 10.37
C ALA A 139 -22.57 -11.66 9.60
N ALA A 140 -22.42 -11.31 8.31
CA ALA A 140 -23.53 -10.90 7.45
C ALA A 140 -24.31 -12.08 6.86
N LEU A 141 -23.67 -13.25 6.75
CA LEU A 141 -24.29 -14.45 6.15
C LEU A 141 -24.96 -15.37 7.18
N GLY A 142 -24.79 -15.14 8.48
CA GLY A 142 -25.41 -15.89 9.59
C GLY A 142 -24.71 -17.19 9.82
#